data_d32a0c2b503263d08440223aa4b22f1d
#
_entry.id   d32a0c2b503263d08440223aa4b22f1d
#
_cell.length_a   1.000
_cell.length_b   1.000
_cell.length_c   1.000
_cell.angle_alpha   90.00
_cell.angle_beta   90.00
_cell.angle_gamma   90.00
#
_symmetry.space_group_name_H-M   'P 1'
#
loop_
_entity.id
_entity.type
_entity.pdbx_description
1 polymer ?
#
loop_
_entity_poly.entity_id
_entity_poly.type
_entity_poly.pdbx_seq_one_letter_code
_entity_poly.pdbx_strand_id
1 'polypeptide(L)'
;MSKPMKYLVIHCTATPEGREVTAAEIRRWHTAPPPAGRGWRHVGYTDLIHLDGTIERLAPNNEDDRVDNWEITNGAAGHNSVSRHIVYVGGCDSHMHPKDTRTPAQREALKRYVLEFHSRFPQIRIVGHHDLNPAKQCPSFDVGQWIAGIGIRQTFNQHL
;
A
#
# COMPACT_ATOMS: atom_id res chain seq x y z
N MET A 1 16.69 3.10 -15.74
CA MET A 1 16.50 1.66 -15.94
C MET A 1 15.22 1.20 -15.27
N SER A 2 14.41 0.38 -15.91
CA SER A 2 13.14 -0.07 -15.35
C SER A 2 13.10 -1.59 -15.25
N LYS A 3 12.22 -2.07 -14.34
CA LYS A 3 11.93 -3.51 -14.21
C LYS A 3 10.43 -3.73 -14.37
N PRO A 4 10.00 -4.88 -14.90
CA PRO A 4 8.58 -5.22 -14.91
C PRO A 4 8.04 -5.21 -13.48
N MET A 5 6.88 -4.58 -13.27
CA MET A 5 6.21 -4.57 -11.98
C MET A 5 5.63 -5.96 -11.70
N LYS A 6 5.84 -6.46 -10.51
CA LYS A 6 5.32 -7.76 -10.08
C LYS A 6 4.15 -7.61 -9.12
N TYR A 7 4.16 -6.55 -8.31
CA TYR A 7 3.19 -6.41 -7.22
C TYR A 7 2.61 -5.00 -7.13
N LEU A 8 1.31 -4.94 -6.88
CA LEU A 8 0.67 -3.80 -6.25
C LEU A 8 0.48 -4.20 -4.79
N VAL A 9 1.14 -3.51 -3.87
CA VAL A 9 1.16 -3.86 -2.45
C VAL A 9 0.27 -2.91 -1.67
N ILE A 10 -0.67 -3.46 -0.93
CA ILE A 10 -1.59 -2.70 -0.10
C ILE A 10 -1.05 -2.66 1.34
N HIS A 11 -1.02 -1.44 1.91
CA HIS A 11 -0.54 -1.17 3.25
C HIS A 11 -1.57 -0.44 4.08
N CYS A 12 -1.35 -0.40 5.39
CA CYS A 12 -1.99 0.53 6.31
C CYS A 12 -0.91 1.37 6.97
N THR A 13 -1.31 2.54 7.48
CA THR A 13 -0.37 3.40 8.20
C THR A 13 -0.01 2.85 9.59
N ALA A 14 -0.72 1.81 10.04
CA ALA A 14 -0.57 1.21 11.36
C ALA A 14 -0.78 2.25 12.48
N THR A 15 -1.84 3.04 12.33
CA THR A 15 -2.24 4.09 13.26
C THR A 15 -3.61 3.77 13.85
N PRO A 16 -3.97 4.36 15.01
CA PRO A 16 -5.26 4.12 15.63
C PRO A 16 -6.43 4.52 14.73
N GLU A 17 -7.51 3.74 14.77
CA GLU A 17 -8.71 4.05 14.00
C GLU A 17 -9.26 5.43 14.35
N GLY A 18 -9.77 6.13 13.34
CA GLY A 18 -10.35 7.46 13.51
C GLY A 18 -9.35 8.60 13.53
N ARG A 19 -8.05 8.31 13.56
CA ARG A 19 -7.02 9.34 13.50
C ARG A 19 -6.59 9.55 12.06
N GLU A 20 -6.76 10.78 11.57
CA GLU A 20 -6.27 11.12 10.24
C GLU A 20 -4.74 11.19 10.23
N VAL A 21 -4.14 10.91 9.07
CA VAL A 21 -2.69 10.98 8.87
C VAL A 21 -2.43 11.82 7.63
N THR A 22 -1.54 12.78 7.75
CA THR A 22 -1.20 13.67 6.63
C THR A 22 0.00 13.14 5.84
N ALA A 23 0.09 13.58 4.59
CA ALA A 23 1.27 13.30 3.76
C ALA A 23 2.56 13.79 4.44
N ALA A 24 2.51 14.97 5.08
CA ALA A 24 3.67 15.52 5.78
C ALA A 24 4.12 14.64 6.93
N GLU A 25 3.18 14.05 7.69
CA GLU A 25 3.52 13.10 8.75
C GLU A 25 4.22 11.87 8.20
N ILE A 26 3.68 11.29 7.12
CA ILE A 26 4.29 10.10 6.50
C ILE A 26 5.69 10.42 6.00
N ARG A 27 5.87 11.54 5.31
CA ARG A 27 7.19 11.95 4.82
C ARG A 27 8.18 12.10 5.96
N ARG A 28 7.76 12.71 7.06
CA ARG A 28 8.61 12.89 8.24
C ARG A 28 8.99 11.53 8.85
N TRP A 29 8.02 10.63 9.02
CA TRP A 29 8.28 9.31 9.58
C TRP A 29 9.26 8.50 8.73
N HIS A 30 9.21 8.65 7.42
CA HIS A 30 10.04 7.87 6.51
C HIS A 30 11.37 8.53 6.21
N THR A 31 11.41 9.83 6.00
CA THR A 31 12.59 10.50 5.44
C THR A 31 13.37 11.35 6.43
N ALA A 32 12.81 11.73 7.59
CA ALA A 32 13.55 12.47 8.58
C ALA A 32 14.70 11.63 9.12
N PRO A 33 15.82 12.27 9.50
CA PRO A 33 16.95 11.53 10.08
C PRO A 33 16.56 10.82 11.37
N PRO A 34 17.13 9.65 11.68
CA PRO A 34 16.91 9.01 12.97
C PRO A 34 17.35 9.91 14.13
N PRO A 35 16.69 9.89 15.30
CA PRO A 35 15.59 8.98 15.65
C PRO A 35 14.21 9.50 15.26
N ALA A 36 14.10 10.69 14.68
CA ALA A 36 12.81 11.29 14.33
C ALA A 36 12.09 10.50 13.23
N GLY A 37 12.82 9.94 12.29
CA GLY A 37 12.30 9.13 11.20
C GLY A 37 13.26 8.01 10.85
N ARG A 38 12.98 7.35 9.72
CA ARG A 38 13.78 6.21 9.27
C ARG A 38 15.00 6.62 8.45
N GLY A 39 15.10 7.89 8.06
CA GLY A 39 16.21 8.38 7.24
C GLY A 39 16.20 7.86 5.82
N TRP A 40 15.06 7.39 5.31
CA TRP A 40 14.95 6.89 3.95
C TRP A 40 15.10 8.03 2.94
N ARG A 41 15.65 7.70 1.76
CA ARG A 41 15.75 8.65 0.66
C ARG A 41 14.38 8.96 0.06
N HIS A 42 13.49 7.96 0.01
CA HIS A 42 12.17 8.06 -0.59
C HIS A 42 11.09 7.66 0.41
N VAL A 43 9.91 8.28 0.25
CA VAL A 43 8.73 7.87 1.01
C VAL A 43 8.37 6.41 0.66
N GLY A 44 7.66 5.75 1.57
CA GLY A 44 7.36 4.32 1.41
C GLY A 44 6.21 3.99 0.48
N TYR A 45 5.35 4.97 0.15
CA TYR A 45 4.11 4.73 -0.58
C TYR A 45 3.89 5.71 -1.72
N THR A 46 3.24 5.24 -2.79
CA THR A 46 2.89 6.06 -3.95
C THR A 46 1.62 6.86 -3.71
N ASP A 47 0.57 6.21 -3.20
CA ASP A 47 -0.74 6.85 -2.97
C ASP A 47 -1.24 6.56 -1.57
N LEU A 48 -1.87 7.58 -0.96
CA LEU A 48 -2.45 7.54 0.38
C LEU A 48 -3.96 7.69 0.29
N ILE A 49 -4.69 6.77 0.93
CA ILE A 49 -6.15 6.82 1.00
C ILE A 49 -6.55 7.32 2.38
N HIS A 50 -7.08 8.53 2.43
CA HIS A 50 -7.52 9.19 3.66
C HIS A 50 -8.79 8.58 4.21
N LEU A 51 -9.14 8.92 5.46
CA LEU A 51 -10.34 8.40 6.13
C LEU A 51 -11.62 8.64 5.33
N ASP A 52 -11.70 9.76 4.61
CA ASP A 52 -12.88 10.10 3.78
C ASP A 52 -12.84 9.48 2.38
N GLY A 53 -11.83 8.66 2.09
CA GLY A 53 -11.66 8.04 0.78
C GLY A 53 -10.90 8.88 -0.23
N THR A 54 -10.49 10.09 0.10
CA THR A 54 -9.66 10.92 -0.77
C THR A 54 -8.32 10.24 -1.00
N ILE A 55 -7.87 10.18 -2.25
CA ILE A 55 -6.58 9.60 -2.62
C ILE A 55 -5.60 10.72 -2.91
N GLU A 56 -4.49 10.72 -2.18
CA GLU A 56 -3.43 11.73 -2.33
C GLU A 56 -2.15 11.08 -2.83
N ARG A 57 -1.58 11.61 -3.92
CA ARG A 57 -0.32 11.14 -4.48
C ARG A 57 0.84 11.60 -3.60
N LEU A 58 1.66 10.64 -3.15
CA LEU A 58 2.86 10.91 -2.35
C LEU A 58 4.14 10.87 -3.18
N ALA A 59 4.17 10.03 -4.20
CA ALA A 59 5.34 9.88 -5.05
C ALA A 59 4.92 9.77 -6.52
N PRO A 60 5.64 10.39 -7.45
CA PRO A 60 5.29 10.30 -8.87
C PRO A 60 5.58 8.93 -9.45
N ASN A 61 4.87 8.59 -10.52
CA ASN A 61 5.12 7.39 -11.31
C ASN A 61 4.60 7.58 -12.74
N ASN A 62 4.99 6.68 -13.65
CA ASN A 62 4.57 6.71 -15.06
C ASN A 62 3.17 6.16 -15.29
N GLU A 63 2.59 5.51 -14.29
CA GLU A 63 1.30 4.81 -14.40
C GLU A 63 1.30 3.73 -15.48
N ASP A 64 2.44 3.07 -15.65
CA ASP A 64 2.61 1.92 -16.54
C ASP A 64 2.84 0.64 -15.72
N ASP A 65 3.20 -0.44 -16.40
CA ASP A 65 3.41 -1.75 -15.76
C ASP A 65 4.88 -2.00 -15.42
N ARG A 66 5.69 -0.95 -15.34
CA ARG A 66 7.11 -1.05 -15.02
C ARG A 66 7.45 -0.10 -13.87
N VAL A 67 8.58 -0.37 -13.22
CA VAL A 67 9.10 0.47 -12.14
C VAL A 67 10.47 1.00 -12.55
N ASP A 68 10.55 2.30 -12.80
CA ASP A 68 11.83 2.98 -13.01
C ASP A 68 12.47 3.32 -11.66
N ASN A 69 13.78 3.52 -11.65
CA ASN A 69 14.50 3.82 -10.41
C ASN A 69 13.93 5.04 -9.67
N TRP A 70 13.50 6.05 -10.42
CA TRP A 70 12.96 7.27 -9.80
C TRP A 70 11.55 7.08 -9.22
N GLU A 71 10.86 6.01 -9.60
CA GLU A 71 9.52 5.71 -9.09
C GLU A 71 9.54 4.90 -7.79
N ILE A 72 10.68 4.33 -7.40
CA ILE A 72 10.77 3.40 -6.28
C ILE A 72 10.34 4.06 -4.98
N THR A 73 9.45 3.39 -4.25
CA THR A 73 9.08 3.75 -2.90
C THR A 73 9.43 2.59 -1.96
N ASN A 74 9.67 2.91 -0.68
CA ASN A 74 10.30 1.96 0.26
C ASN A 74 9.29 1.24 1.15
N GLY A 75 8.23 0.68 0.56
CA GLY A 75 7.15 0.05 1.31
C GLY A 75 7.40 -1.36 1.80
N ALA A 76 8.23 -2.13 1.09
CA ALA A 76 8.48 -3.54 1.43
C ALA A 76 9.90 -3.93 1.05
N ALA A 77 10.78 -4.06 2.05
CA ALA A 77 12.18 -4.37 1.82
C ALA A 77 12.35 -5.63 0.95
N GLY A 78 13.23 -5.55 -0.04
CA GLY A 78 13.51 -6.65 -0.95
C GLY A 78 12.57 -6.71 -2.17
N HIS A 79 11.49 -5.92 -2.18
CA HIS A 79 10.49 -5.96 -3.26
C HIS A 79 10.27 -4.61 -3.92
N ASN A 80 10.92 -3.55 -3.45
CA ASN A 80 10.60 -2.18 -3.86
C ASN A 80 10.86 -1.91 -5.34
N SER A 81 11.87 -2.52 -5.92
CA SER A 81 12.21 -2.29 -7.33
C SER A 81 11.22 -2.91 -8.32
N VAL A 82 10.30 -3.74 -7.84
CA VAL A 82 9.29 -4.42 -8.67
C VAL A 82 7.87 -4.20 -8.16
N SER A 83 7.68 -3.21 -7.30
CA SER A 83 6.38 -3.00 -6.62
C SER A 83 5.92 -1.55 -6.68
N ARG A 84 4.60 -1.38 -6.69
CA ARG A 84 3.96 -0.11 -6.37
C ARG A 84 3.22 -0.28 -5.04
N HIS A 85 3.32 0.72 -4.18
CA HIS A 85 2.77 0.66 -2.82
C HIS A 85 1.65 1.67 -2.65
N ILE A 86 0.51 1.23 -2.13
CA ILE A 86 -0.61 2.09 -1.75
C ILE A 86 -0.92 1.84 -0.29
N VAL A 87 -1.40 2.87 0.40
CA VAL A 87 -1.62 2.82 1.85
C VAL A 87 -2.94 3.47 2.21
N TYR A 88 -3.68 2.88 3.15
CA TYR A 88 -4.83 3.55 3.75
C TYR A 88 -4.51 3.97 5.19
N VAL A 89 -5.14 5.07 5.61
CA VAL A 89 -4.98 5.58 6.99
C VAL A 89 -5.69 4.65 7.95
N GLY A 90 -4.98 4.14 8.94
CA GLY A 90 -5.53 3.26 9.97
C GLY A 90 -4.76 1.97 10.12
N GLY A 91 -5.48 0.90 10.41
CA GLY A 91 -4.92 -0.45 10.55
C GLY A 91 -4.73 -0.92 11.98
N CYS A 92 -5.02 -0.08 12.98
CA CYS A 92 -4.94 -0.46 14.40
C CYS A 92 -6.17 0.02 15.16
N ASP A 93 -6.50 -0.69 16.25
CA ASP A 93 -7.50 -0.21 17.20
C ASP A 93 -6.89 0.88 18.11
N SER A 94 -7.68 1.35 19.10
CA SER A 94 -7.22 2.40 20.02
C SER A 94 -6.08 1.96 20.94
N HIS A 95 -5.83 0.66 21.02
CA HIS A 95 -4.73 0.09 21.83
C HIS A 95 -3.56 -0.36 20.95
N MET A 96 -3.55 0.04 19.69
CA MET A 96 -2.50 -0.28 18.70
C MET A 96 -2.42 -1.78 18.36
N HIS A 97 -3.51 -2.51 18.53
CA HIS A 97 -3.60 -3.87 18.01
C HIS A 97 -4.04 -3.84 16.55
N PRO A 98 -3.49 -4.71 15.69
CA PRO A 98 -3.90 -4.78 14.29
C PRO A 98 -5.41 -5.00 14.16
N LYS A 99 -6.04 -4.19 13.30
CA LYS A 99 -7.48 -4.24 13.07
C LYS A 99 -7.77 -3.69 11.68
N ASP A 100 -8.70 -4.30 10.97
CA ASP A 100 -9.21 -3.74 9.72
C ASP A 100 -10.12 -2.55 10.06
N THR A 101 -9.54 -1.35 9.96
CA THR A 101 -10.23 -0.10 10.32
C THR A 101 -10.72 0.67 9.11
N ARG A 102 -10.69 0.06 7.92
CA ARG A 102 -11.11 0.77 6.70
C ARG A 102 -12.53 1.29 6.87
N THR A 103 -12.69 2.61 6.66
CA THR A 103 -14.01 3.23 6.62
C THR A 103 -14.77 2.78 5.36
N PRO A 104 -16.10 2.93 5.31
CA PRO A 104 -16.83 2.65 4.06
C PRO A 104 -16.28 3.44 2.87
N ALA A 105 -15.90 4.70 3.09
CA ALA A 105 -15.31 5.54 2.04
C ALA A 105 -13.95 5.00 1.58
N GLN A 106 -13.13 4.53 2.51
CA GLN A 106 -11.84 3.91 2.18
C GLN A 106 -12.02 2.60 1.42
N ARG A 107 -12.98 1.78 1.82
CA ARG A 107 -13.27 0.52 1.13
C ARG A 107 -13.68 0.77 -0.31
N GLU A 108 -14.52 1.77 -0.54
CA GLU A 108 -14.97 2.12 -1.88
C GLU A 108 -13.83 2.68 -2.72
N ALA A 109 -13.01 3.57 -2.17
CA ALA A 109 -11.87 4.16 -2.87
C ALA A 109 -10.84 3.09 -3.23
N LEU A 110 -10.52 2.21 -2.30
CA LEU A 110 -9.56 1.13 -2.52
C LEU A 110 -10.07 0.16 -3.58
N LYS A 111 -11.34 -0.18 -3.52
CA LYS A 111 -11.98 -1.05 -4.52
C LYS A 111 -11.86 -0.46 -5.92
N ARG A 112 -12.19 0.82 -6.09
CA ARG A 112 -12.07 1.49 -7.40
C ARG A 112 -10.63 1.51 -7.89
N TYR A 113 -9.70 1.85 -7.00
CA TYR A 113 -8.28 1.89 -7.33
C TYR A 113 -7.79 0.52 -7.83
N VAL A 114 -8.10 -0.51 -7.08
CA VAL A 114 -7.62 -1.87 -7.37
C VAL A 114 -8.29 -2.44 -8.62
N LEU A 115 -9.58 -2.22 -8.81
CA LEU A 115 -10.28 -2.68 -10.01
C LEU A 115 -9.75 -2.00 -11.27
N GLU A 116 -9.52 -0.70 -11.22
CA GLU A 116 -8.95 0.04 -12.33
C GLU A 116 -7.53 -0.44 -12.64
N PHE A 117 -6.72 -0.59 -11.61
CA PHE A 117 -5.35 -1.09 -11.77
C PHE A 117 -5.35 -2.49 -12.40
N HIS A 118 -6.18 -3.38 -11.90
CA HIS A 118 -6.26 -4.75 -12.43
C HIS A 118 -6.76 -4.78 -13.88
N SER A 119 -7.69 -3.91 -14.24
CA SER A 119 -8.18 -3.86 -15.62
C SER A 119 -7.09 -3.43 -16.61
N ARG A 120 -6.18 -2.58 -16.17
CA ARG A 120 -5.05 -2.14 -16.99
C ARG A 120 -3.89 -3.12 -17.00
N PHE A 121 -3.64 -3.75 -15.86
CA PHE A 121 -2.46 -4.61 -15.66
C PHE A 121 -2.84 -5.94 -15.01
N PRO A 122 -3.60 -6.78 -15.72
CA PRO A 122 -4.13 -8.02 -15.11
C PRO A 122 -3.06 -9.03 -14.71
N GLN A 123 -1.84 -8.90 -15.23
CA GLN A 123 -0.73 -9.80 -14.91
C GLN A 123 -0.03 -9.44 -13.60
N ILE A 124 -0.27 -8.24 -13.04
CA ILE A 124 0.40 -7.79 -11.82
C ILE A 124 -0.39 -8.30 -10.61
N ARG A 125 0.31 -8.94 -9.68
CA ARG A 125 -0.31 -9.47 -8.47
C ARG A 125 -0.66 -8.34 -7.51
N ILE A 126 -1.84 -8.45 -6.90
CA ILE A 126 -2.28 -7.54 -5.85
C ILE A 126 -2.16 -8.28 -4.53
N VAL A 127 -1.36 -7.74 -3.63
CA VAL A 127 -1.00 -8.41 -2.37
C VAL A 127 -1.04 -7.43 -1.22
N GLY A 128 -1.08 -7.94 0.02
CA GLY A 128 -0.82 -7.15 1.22
C GLY A 128 0.66 -7.23 1.57
N HIS A 129 1.15 -6.28 2.35
CA HIS A 129 2.51 -6.31 2.85
C HIS A 129 2.79 -7.64 3.60
N HIS A 130 1.82 -8.11 4.37
CA HIS A 130 1.87 -9.38 5.07
C HIS A 130 2.19 -10.56 4.13
N ASP A 131 1.69 -10.54 2.91
CA ASP A 131 1.94 -11.63 1.96
C ASP A 131 3.40 -11.71 1.52
N LEU A 132 4.10 -10.57 1.52
CA LEU A 132 5.53 -10.50 1.18
C LEU A 132 6.44 -10.65 2.39
N ASN A 133 5.92 -10.36 3.59
CA ASN A 133 6.66 -10.46 4.84
C ASN A 133 5.70 -10.91 5.94
N PRO A 134 5.68 -12.23 6.25
CA PRO A 134 4.73 -12.77 7.25
C PRO A 134 4.89 -12.20 8.66
N ALA A 135 6.01 -11.54 8.97
CA ALA A 135 6.21 -10.89 10.25
C ALA A 135 5.38 -9.60 10.40
N LYS A 136 4.81 -9.08 9.30
CA LYS A 136 4.00 -7.88 9.30
C LYS A 136 2.52 -8.21 9.34
N GLN A 137 1.72 -7.41 10.06
CA GLN A 137 0.26 -7.52 10.05
C GLN A 137 -0.38 -6.63 8.97
N CYS A 138 0.33 -5.62 8.54
CA CYS A 138 -0.09 -4.70 7.48
C CYS A 138 -0.55 -5.46 6.22
N PRO A 139 -1.71 -5.16 5.64
CA PRO A 139 -2.59 -4.02 5.92
C PRO A 139 -3.71 -4.30 6.92
N SER A 140 -3.59 -5.30 7.76
CA SER A 140 -4.55 -5.67 8.81
C SER A 140 -5.86 -6.27 8.28
N PHE A 141 -5.85 -6.77 7.06
CA PHE A 141 -6.92 -7.59 6.50
C PHE A 141 -6.33 -8.52 5.43
N ASP A 142 -7.08 -9.56 5.10
CA ASP A 142 -6.65 -10.55 4.10
C ASP A 142 -6.93 -10.02 2.70
N VAL A 143 -5.89 -9.55 2.02
CA VAL A 143 -6.01 -8.96 0.69
C VAL A 143 -6.47 -10.00 -0.34
N GLY A 144 -5.93 -11.21 -0.30
CA GLY A 144 -6.31 -12.26 -1.24
C GLY A 144 -7.80 -12.57 -1.18
N GLN A 145 -8.34 -12.70 0.02
CA GLN A 145 -9.76 -12.94 0.23
C GLN A 145 -10.59 -11.74 -0.23
N TRP A 146 -10.14 -10.53 0.09
CA TRP A 146 -10.85 -9.32 -0.27
C TRP A 146 -10.95 -9.12 -1.78
N ILE A 147 -9.84 -9.29 -2.53
CA ILE A 147 -9.86 -9.12 -3.98
C ILE A 147 -10.72 -10.18 -4.66
N ALA A 148 -10.75 -11.40 -4.14
CA ALA A 148 -11.65 -12.43 -4.65
C ALA A 148 -13.11 -11.99 -4.47
N GLY A 149 -13.42 -11.35 -3.34
CA GLY A 149 -14.77 -10.85 -3.05
C GLY A 149 -15.22 -9.71 -3.95
N ILE A 150 -14.29 -8.97 -4.54
CA ILE A 150 -14.63 -7.90 -5.50
C ILE A 150 -14.46 -8.34 -6.96
N GLY A 151 -14.26 -9.63 -7.20
CA GLY A 151 -14.28 -10.21 -8.54
C GLY A 151 -12.94 -10.34 -9.23
N ILE A 152 -11.83 -10.18 -8.51
CA ILE A 152 -10.49 -10.34 -9.08
C ILE A 152 -10.00 -11.76 -8.83
N ARG A 153 -9.61 -12.45 -9.89
CA ARG A 153 -9.05 -13.80 -9.80
C ARG A 153 -7.57 -13.76 -10.11
N GLN A 154 -6.76 -14.21 -9.15
CA GLN A 154 -5.32 -14.30 -9.29
C GLN A 154 -4.88 -15.69 -8.79
N THR A 155 -4.99 -16.68 -9.66
CA THR A 155 -4.73 -18.07 -9.28
C THR A 155 -3.32 -18.28 -8.73
N PHE A 156 -2.35 -17.54 -9.24
CA PHE A 156 -0.95 -17.63 -8.80
C PHE A 156 -0.69 -16.88 -7.47
N ASN A 157 -1.64 -16.09 -7.02
CA ASN A 157 -1.46 -15.25 -5.85
C ASN A 157 -1.49 -16.02 -4.53
N GLN A 158 -1.99 -17.23 -4.58
CA GLN A 158 -2.15 -18.08 -3.42
C GLN A 158 -0.84 -18.70 -2.94
N HIS A 159 0.24 -18.49 -3.68
CA HIS A 159 1.52 -19.15 -3.44
C HIS A 159 2.67 -18.16 -3.27
N LEU A 160 2.39 -17.06 -2.62
CA LEU A 160 3.41 -16.06 -2.32
C LEU A 160 4.38 -16.53 -1.25
#